data_c5b01c6b74ff3d816123b5adf7359f10
#
_entry.id   c5b01c6b74ff3d816123b5adf7359f10
#
_cell.length_a   1.000
_cell.length_b   1.000
_cell.length_c   1.000
_cell.angle_alpha   90.00
_cell.angle_beta   90.00
_cell.angle_gamma   90.00
#
_symmetry.space_group_name_H-M   'P 1'
#
loop_
_entity.id
_entity.type
_entity.pdbx_description
1 polymer ?
#
loop_
_entity_poly.entity_id
_entity_poly.type
_entity_poly.pdbx_seq_one_letter_code
_entity_poly.pdbx_strand_id
1 'polypeptide(L)'
;MDNSANPVPQGVRAIAALFALCAIYLGIVGGVMLLRPGTVGMSAGAPLLFGLELAGPYMFLLMAAVGSAVAWGLVKLHNLARHAASLIAIAGIVMLVPSVSAATVMVQPKALAFGGLGIIVRVMVAWYLSRGEVAAEFRRTPDRT
;
A
#
# COMPACT_ATOMS: atom_id res chain seq x y z
N MET A 1 -8.73 16.74 -33.59
CA MET A 1 -9.05 15.73 -32.55
C MET A 1 -7.88 15.66 -31.62
N ASP A 2 -7.82 16.61 -30.67
CA ASP A 2 -6.74 16.67 -29.67
C ASP A 2 -7.04 15.62 -28.59
N ASN A 3 -6.29 14.53 -28.65
CA ASN A 3 -6.32 13.46 -27.67
C ASN A 3 -5.37 13.83 -26.50
N SER A 4 -5.58 15.01 -25.93
CA SER A 4 -4.92 15.43 -24.69
C SER A 4 -5.56 14.66 -23.52
N ALA A 5 -5.22 13.36 -23.43
CA ALA A 5 -5.43 12.62 -22.20
C ALA A 5 -4.74 13.41 -21.08
N ASN A 6 -5.51 14.02 -20.20
CA ASN A 6 -5.01 14.75 -19.04
C ASN A 6 -3.96 13.87 -18.35
N PRO A 7 -2.70 14.27 -18.30
CA PRO A 7 -1.65 13.41 -17.74
C PRO A 7 -1.97 13.18 -16.26
N VAL A 8 -2.07 11.92 -15.89
CA VAL A 8 -2.21 11.52 -14.47
C VAL A 8 -1.18 12.29 -13.63
N PRO A 9 -1.58 12.99 -12.56
CA PRO A 9 -0.69 13.76 -11.72
C PRO A 9 0.53 12.93 -11.28
N GLN A 10 1.72 13.49 -11.35
CA GLN A 10 2.97 12.76 -11.05
C GLN A 10 2.95 12.10 -9.68
N GLY A 11 2.36 12.76 -8.66
CA GLY A 11 2.23 12.19 -7.33
C GLY A 11 1.31 10.95 -7.29
N VAL A 12 0.22 10.93 -8.06
CA VAL A 12 -0.65 9.75 -8.17
C VAL A 12 0.10 8.60 -8.82
N ARG A 13 0.91 8.86 -9.86
CA ARG A 13 1.77 7.85 -10.48
C ARG A 13 2.79 7.28 -9.50
N ALA A 14 3.42 8.14 -8.70
CA ALA A 14 4.39 7.70 -7.68
C ALA A 14 3.72 6.80 -6.63
N ILE A 15 2.53 7.17 -6.16
CA ILE A 15 1.75 6.36 -5.21
C ILE A 15 1.33 5.03 -5.84
N ALA A 16 0.84 5.04 -7.08
CA ALA A 16 0.48 3.83 -7.81
C ALA A 16 1.69 2.90 -8.00
N ALA A 17 2.87 3.44 -8.33
CA ALA A 17 4.12 2.69 -8.43
C ALA A 17 4.52 2.08 -7.08
N LEU A 18 4.38 2.81 -5.98
CA LEU A 18 4.63 2.30 -4.64
C LEU A 18 3.73 1.10 -4.32
N PHE A 19 2.42 1.21 -4.57
CA PHE A 19 1.48 0.11 -4.37
C PHE A 19 1.81 -1.09 -5.26
N ALA A 20 2.18 -0.86 -6.52
CA ALA A 20 2.58 -1.91 -7.45
C ALA A 20 3.84 -2.64 -6.97
N LEU A 21 4.87 -1.93 -6.53
CA LEU A 21 6.10 -2.52 -6.00
C LEU A 21 5.83 -3.35 -4.74
N CYS A 22 5.00 -2.83 -3.80
CA CYS A 22 4.59 -3.58 -2.62
C CYS A 22 3.81 -4.86 -3.01
N ALA A 23 2.91 -4.76 -3.98
CA ALA A 23 2.12 -5.89 -4.46
C ALA A 23 3.00 -6.96 -5.11
N ILE A 24 3.98 -6.58 -5.94
CA ILE A 24 4.95 -7.48 -6.54
C ILE A 24 5.77 -8.19 -5.46
N TYR A 25 6.27 -7.44 -4.49
CA TYR A 25 7.03 -8.00 -3.38
C TYR A 25 6.22 -9.05 -2.61
N LEU A 26 4.99 -8.71 -2.20
CA LEU A 26 4.10 -9.63 -1.50
C LEU A 26 3.73 -10.85 -2.35
N GLY A 27 3.51 -10.66 -3.64
CA GLY A 27 3.24 -11.74 -4.58
C GLY A 27 4.41 -12.73 -4.70
N ILE A 28 5.64 -12.22 -4.81
CA ILE A 28 6.85 -13.05 -4.85
C ILE A 28 7.03 -13.81 -3.53
N VAL A 29 6.94 -13.12 -2.40
CA VAL A 29 7.10 -13.74 -1.07
C VAL A 29 6.03 -14.81 -0.84
N GLY A 30 4.75 -14.49 -1.12
CA GLY A 30 3.66 -15.44 -1.00
C GLY A 30 3.81 -16.65 -1.93
N GLY A 31 4.23 -16.41 -3.17
CA GLY A 31 4.51 -17.48 -4.14
C GLY A 31 5.65 -18.40 -3.70
N VAL A 32 6.75 -17.82 -3.21
CA VAL A 32 7.89 -18.60 -2.69
C VAL A 32 7.47 -19.43 -1.47
N MET A 33 6.68 -18.87 -0.56
CA MET A 33 6.17 -19.60 0.60
C MET A 33 5.28 -20.79 0.23
N LEU A 34 4.50 -20.66 -0.85
CA LEU A 34 3.67 -21.77 -1.35
C LEU A 34 4.49 -22.87 -2.03
N LEU A 35 5.50 -22.47 -2.83
CA LEU A 35 6.33 -23.43 -3.58
C LEU A 35 7.39 -24.10 -2.70
N ARG A 36 7.89 -23.41 -1.70
CA ARG A 36 8.95 -23.87 -0.79
C ARG A 36 8.64 -23.47 0.65
N PRO A 37 7.73 -24.20 1.32
CA PRO A 37 7.39 -23.91 2.71
C PRO A 37 8.62 -24.01 3.61
N GLY A 38 8.83 -23.00 4.46
CA GLY A 38 9.94 -22.95 5.40
C GLY A 38 11.21 -22.19 4.92
N THR A 39 11.28 -21.77 3.65
CA THR A 39 12.45 -20.99 3.16
C THR A 39 12.39 -19.52 3.51
N VAL A 40 11.19 -18.96 3.64
CA VAL A 40 10.96 -17.56 4.00
C VAL A 40 10.10 -17.50 5.25
N GLY A 41 10.59 -16.78 6.27
CA GLY A 41 9.82 -16.57 7.49
C GLY A 41 8.61 -15.66 7.28
N MET A 42 7.54 -15.87 8.02
CA MET A 42 6.33 -15.04 7.97
C MET A 42 6.63 -13.57 8.30
N SER A 43 7.71 -13.30 9.05
CA SER A 43 8.16 -11.94 9.36
C SER A 43 8.63 -11.12 8.16
N ALA A 44 8.89 -11.74 6.99
CA ALA A 44 9.33 -11.04 5.80
C ALA A 44 8.28 -10.04 5.26
N GLY A 45 7.00 -10.29 5.52
CA GLY A 45 5.90 -9.41 5.13
C GLY A 45 5.31 -8.58 6.27
N ALA A 46 5.78 -8.74 7.49
CA ALA A 46 5.22 -8.09 8.67
C ALA A 46 4.94 -6.59 8.53
N PRO A 47 5.86 -5.76 7.97
CA PRO A 47 5.63 -4.33 7.81
C PRO A 47 4.51 -3.97 6.81
N LEU A 48 4.16 -4.88 5.91
CA LEU A 48 3.16 -4.67 4.86
C LEU A 48 1.83 -5.33 5.16
N LEU A 49 1.84 -6.41 5.93
CA LEU A 49 0.64 -7.20 6.26
C LEU A 49 -0.05 -6.79 7.55
N PHE A 50 0.55 -5.87 8.34
CA PHE A 50 -0.09 -5.31 9.54
C PHE A 50 -0.53 -6.34 10.58
N GLY A 51 0.24 -7.41 10.78
CA GLY A 51 -0.12 -8.48 11.71
C GLY A 51 -1.05 -9.55 11.13
N LEU A 52 -1.47 -9.44 9.88
CA LEU A 52 -2.27 -10.46 9.19
C LEU A 52 -1.43 -11.63 8.67
N GLU A 53 -0.13 -11.61 8.89
CA GLU A 53 0.81 -12.70 8.55
C GLU A 53 0.46 -14.04 9.19
N LEU A 54 -0.28 -14.03 10.31
CA LEU A 54 -0.78 -15.23 10.99
C LEU A 54 -1.72 -16.09 10.11
N ALA A 55 -2.34 -15.50 9.08
CA ALA A 55 -3.21 -16.20 8.15
C ALA A 55 -2.44 -16.96 7.03
N GLY A 56 -1.10 -16.99 7.11
CA GLY A 56 -0.24 -17.77 6.21
C GLY A 56 -0.05 -17.18 4.80
N PRO A 57 0.51 -17.98 3.86
CA PRO A 57 0.94 -17.51 2.54
C PRO A 57 -0.21 -16.97 1.66
N TYR A 58 -1.42 -17.45 1.86
CA TYR A 58 -2.60 -16.99 1.12
C TYR A 58 -2.90 -15.52 1.37
N MET A 59 -2.61 -15.02 2.57
CA MET A 59 -2.82 -13.63 2.91
C MET A 59 -1.85 -12.71 2.16
N PHE A 60 -0.63 -13.16 1.92
CA PHE A 60 0.34 -12.44 1.09
C PHE A 60 -0.17 -12.27 -0.35
N LEU A 61 -0.73 -13.34 -0.93
CA LEU A 61 -1.29 -13.30 -2.28
C LEU A 61 -2.55 -12.44 -2.36
N LEU A 62 -3.42 -12.52 -1.35
CA LEU A 62 -4.61 -11.70 -1.27
C LEU A 62 -4.24 -10.21 -1.19
N MET A 63 -3.28 -9.85 -0.34
CA MET A 63 -2.81 -8.47 -0.23
C MET A 63 -2.08 -8.00 -1.49
N ALA A 64 -1.35 -8.89 -2.18
CA ALA A 64 -0.77 -8.60 -3.48
C ALA A 64 -1.85 -8.29 -4.52
N ALA A 65 -2.93 -9.07 -4.56
CA ALA A 65 -4.05 -8.84 -5.46
C ALA A 65 -4.75 -7.51 -5.17
N VAL A 66 -5.06 -7.22 -3.90
CA VAL A 66 -5.65 -5.94 -3.47
C VAL A 66 -4.74 -4.76 -3.83
N GLY A 67 -3.45 -4.85 -3.52
CA GLY A 67 -2.47 -3.81 -3.86
C GLY A 67 -2.37 -3.56 -5.36
N SER A 68 -2.40 -4.62 -6.18
CA SER A 68 -2.39 -4.52 -7.64
C SER A 68 -3.66 -3.85 -8.17
N ALA A 69 -4.83 -4.23 -7.65
CA ALA A 69 -6.11 -3.63 -8.03
C ALA A 69 -6.16 -2.13 -7.68
N VAL A 70 -5.65 -1.75 -6.50
CA VAL A 70 -5.56 -0.35 -6.08
C VAL A 70 -4.60 0.42 -6.97
N ALA A 71 -3.40 -0.12 -7.26
CA ALA A 71 -2.43 0.51 -8.15
C ALA A 71 -3.02 0.76 -9.55
N TRP A 72 -3.69 -0.24 -10.11
CA TRP A 72 -4.37 -0.13 -11.40
C TRP A 72 -5.47 0.91 -11.39
N GLY A 73 -6.32 0.91 -10.37
CA GLY A 73 -7.40 1.88 -10.21
C GLY A 73 -6.90 3.30 -10.02
N LEU A 74 -5.77 3.51 -9.34
CA LEU A 74 -5.14 4.84 -9.19
C LEU A 74 -4.62 5.35 -10.54
N VAL A 75 -4.02 4.50 -11.38
CA VAL A 75 -3.57 4.88 -12.73
C VAL A 75 -4.75 5.25 -13.62
N LYS A 76 -5.88 4.56 -13.46
CA LYS A 76 -7.12 4.87 -14.17
C LYS A 76 -7.94 6.01 -13.57
N LEU A 77 -7.46 6.63 -12.49
CA LEU A 77 -8.14 7.71 -11.76
C LEU A 77 -9.54 7.30 -11.24
N HIS A 78 -9.74 6.02 -10.92
CA HIS A 78 -10.97 5.56 -10.29
C HIS A 78 -11.10 6.13 -8.87
N ASN A 79 -12.21 6.81 -8.58
CA ASN A 79 -12.45 7.41 -7.28
C ASN A 79 -12.48 6.36 -6.14
N LEU A 80 -12.98 5.16 -6.43
CA LEU A 80 -12.99 4.04 -5.48
C LEU A 80 -11.57 3.62 -5.08
N ALA A 81 -10.63 3.58 -6.03
CA ALA A 81 -9.24 3.23 -5.76
C ALA A 81 -8.55 4.27 -4.86
N ARG A 82 -8.89 5.55 -5.01
CA ARG A 82 -8.42 6.62 -4.14
C ARG A 82 -8.87 6.41 -2.69
N HIS A 83 -10.16 6.13 -2.47
CA HIS A 83 -10.70 5.84 -1.15
C HIS A 83 -10.09 4.57 -0.56
N ALA A 84 -9.95 3.51 -1.36
CA ALA A 84 -9.30 2.26 -0.94
C ALA A 84 -7.84 2.49 -0.53
N ALA A 85 -7.06 3.24 -1.33
CA ALA A 85 -5.69 3.58 -1.00
C ALA A 85 -5.58 4.38 0.29
N SER A 86 -6.46 5.37 0.49
CA SER A 86 -6.50 6.17 1.72
C SER A 86 -6.87 5.32 2.94
N LEU A 87 -7.87 4.44 2.81
CA LEU A 87 -8.27 3.52 3.89
C LEU A 87 -7.15 2.54 4.25
N ILE A 88 -6.46 1.97 3.26
CA ILE A 88 -5.32 1.07 3.48
C ILE A 88 -4.18 1.82 4.18
N ALA A 89 -3.89 3.07 3.77
CA ALA A 89 -2.87 3.88 4.40
C ALA A 89 -3.21 4.18 5.87
N ILE A 90 -4.45 4.58 6.16
CA ILE A 90 -4.92 4.88 7.53
C ILE A 90 -4.94 3.62 8.38
N ALA A 91 -5.50 2.52 7.88
CA ALA A 91 -5.50 1.23 8.57
C ALA A 91 -4.07 0.77 8.89
N GLY A 92 -3.14 0.97 7.95
CA GLY A 92 -1.74 0.67 8.14
C GLY A 92 -1.06 1.51 9.22
N ILE A 93 -1.45 2.77 9.39
CA ILE A 93 -0.95 3.61 10.50
C ILE A 93 -1.45 3.04 11.83
N VAL A 94 -2.75 2.79 11.95
CA VAL A 94 -3.36 2.27 13.19
C VAL A 94 -2.73 0.93 13.61
N MET A 95 -2.51 0.03 12.66
CA MET A 95 -1.91 -1.29 12.93
C MET A 95 -0.41 -1.23 13.26
N LEU A 96 0.30 -0.19 12.81
CA LEU A 96 1.72 0.00 13.12
C LEU A 96 1.98 0.58 14.51
N VAL A 97 1.02 1.28 15.10
CA VAL A 97 1.16 1.91 16.42
C VAL A 97 1.59 0.90 17.50
N PRO A 98 0.94 -0.27 17.66
CA PRO A 98 1.35 -1.26 18.66
C PRO A 98 2.77 -1.79 18.42
N SER A 99 3.16 -2.01 17.16
CA SER A 99 4.47 -2.53 16.79
C SER A 99 5.59 -1.54 17.11
N VAL A 100 5.36 -0.25 16.82
CA VAL A 100 6.32 0.82 17.15
C VAL A 100 6.42 1.01 18.66
N SER A 101 5.31 0.94 19.38
CA SER A 101 5.30 1.02 20.84
C SER A 101 6.09 -0.12 21.47
N ALA A 102 5.93 -1.35 20.99
CA ALA A 102 6.70 -2.51 21.47
C ALA A 102 8.19 -2.38 21.14
N ALA A 103 8.55 -1.88 19.97
CA ALA A 103 9.94 -1.66 19.56
C ALA A 103 10.63 -0.58 20.42
N THR A 104 9.87 0.42 20.89
CA THR A 104 10.38 1.44 21.81
C THR A 104 10.74 0.86 23.16
N VAL A 105 9.90 -0.02 23.70
CA VAL A 105 10.14 -0.69 24.99
C VAL A 105 11.34 -1.63 24.92
N MET A 106 11.53 -2.32 23.78
CA MET A 106 12.63 -3.28 23.57
C MET A 106 13.94 -2.63 23.10
N VAL A 107 13.98 -1.29 22.97
CA VAL A 107 15.16 -0.51 22.50
C VAL A 107 15.75 -1.07 21.19
N GLN A 108 14.90 -1.32 20.21
CA GLN A 108 15.31 -1.81 18.90
C GLN A 108 15.38 -0.66 17.86
N PRO A 109 16.54 0.01 17.70
CA PRO A 109 16.64 1.22 16.88
C PRO A 109 16.32 0.97 15.40
N LYS A 110 16.66 -0.19 14.88
CA LYS A 110 16.36 -0.58 13.49
C LYS A 110 14.85 -0.72 13.26
N ALA A 111 14.15 -1.42 14.14
CA ALA A 111 12.70 -1.60 14.04
C ALA A 111 11.96 -0.26 14.18
N LEU A 112 12.45 0.62 15.06
CA LEU A 112 11.92 1.97 15.26
C LEU A 112 12.09 2.84 14.01
N ALA A 113 13.26 2.82 13.37
CA ALA A 113 13.52 3.57 12.15
C ALA A 113 12.65 3.11 10.99
N PHE A 114 12.54 1.80 10.75
CA PHE A 114 11.70 1.25 9.68
C PHE A 114 10.20 1.47 9.96
N GLY A 115 9.74 1.29 11.19
CA GLY A 115 8.37 1.55 11.59
C GLY A 115 7.99 3.03 11.44
N GLY A 116 8.86 3.93 11.91
CA GLY A 116 8.68 5.37 11.81
C GLY A 116 8.63 5.84 10.34
N LEU A 117 9.57 5.37 9.50
CA LEU A 117 9.57 5.66 8.08
C LEU A 117 8.29 5.15 7.39
N GLY A 118 7.83 3.94 7.77
CA GLY A 118 6.58 3.38 7.27
C GLY A 118 5.36 4.22 7.60
N ILE A 119 5.30 4.79 8.81
CA ILE A 119 4.21 5.70 9.20
C ILE A 119 4.27 7.00 8.39
N ILE A 120 5.46 7.62 8.26
CA ILE A 120 5.63 8.86 7.50
C ILE A 120 5.15 8.70 6.06
N VAL A 121 5.58 7.62 5.38
CA VAL A 121 5.15 7.34 3.99
C VAL A 121 3.63 7.21 3.90
N ARG A 122 3.00 6.51 4.84
CA ARG A 122 1.53 6.32 4.84
C ARG A 122 0.77 7.62 5.10
N VAL A 123 1.27 8.43 6.04
CA VAL A 123 0.71 9.77 6.31
C VAL A 123 0.81 10.64 5.06
N MET A 124 1.96 10.65 4.39
CA MET A 124 2.14 11.40 3.15
C MET A 124 1.18 10.95 2.04
N VAL A 125 1.02 9.63 1.88
CA VAL A 125 0.07 9.07 0.90
C VAL A 125 -1.36 9.47 1.21
N ALA A 126 -1.80 9.29 2.46
CA ALA A 126 -3.15 9.66 2.89
C ALA A 126 -3.41 11.16 2.72
N TRP A 127 -2.46 12.01 3.14
CA TRP A 127 -2.56 13.45 3.03
C TRP A 127 -2.61 13.91 1.57
N TYR A 128 -1.73 13.38 0.71
CA TYR A 128 -1.68 13.73 -0.70
C TYR A 128 -2.99 13.36 -1.43
N LEU A 129 -3.51 12.14 -1.20
CA LEU A 129 -4.76 11.69 -1.80
C LEU A 129 -6.00 12.43 -1.25
N SER A 130 -5.89 13.05 -0.06
CA SER A 130 -6.96 13.85 0.55
C SER A 130 -6.98 15.28 0.04
N ARG A 131 -5.94 15.75 -0.66
CA ARG A 131 -5.91 17.10 -1.21
C ARG A 131 -7.06 17.33 -2.19
N GLY A 132 -7.73 18.47 -2.06
CA GLY A 132 -8.89 18.83 -2.87
C GLY A 132 -8.60 18.87 -4.36
N GLU A 133 -7.41 19.32 -4.77
CA GLU A 133 -6.96 19.36 -6.17
C GLU A 133 -6.88 17.95 -6.78
N VAL A 134 -6.24 17.02 -6.03
CA VAL A 134 -6.15 15.62 -6.45
C VAL A 134 -7.54 14.97 -6.47
N ALA A 135 -8.36 15.25 -5.46
CA ALA A 135 -9.72 14.75 -5.37
C ALA A 135 -10.62 15.25 -6.55
N ALA A 136 -10.40 16.48 -7.01
CA ALA A 136 -11.13 17.04 -8.14
C ALA A 136 -10.80 16.30 -9.45
N GLU A 137 -9.54 15.88 -9.64
CA GLU A 137 -9.14 15.15 -10.83
C GLU A 137 -9.82 13.78 -10.93
N PHE A 138 -9.95 13.06 -9.81
CA PHE A 138 -10.70 11.81 -9.75
C PHE A 138 -12.21 11.97 -9.98
N ARG A 139 -12.77 13.15 -9.74
CA ARG A 139 -14.20 13.44 -10.01
C ARG A 139 -14.45 13.85 -11.45
N ARG A 140 -13.45 14.41 -12.14
CA ARG A 140 -13.57 14.85 -13.53
C ARG A 140 -13.52 13.69 -14.52
N THR A 141 -13.01 12.55 -14.12
CA THR A 141 -13.00 11.33 -14.93
C THR A 141 -14.24 10.50 -14.56
N PRO A 142 -15.40 10.67 -15.23
CA PRO A 142 -16.57 9.85 -14.94
C PRO A 142 -16.26 8.40 -15.30
N ASP A 143 -16.72 7.46 -14.46
CA ASP A 143 -16.67 6.03 -14.72
C ASP A 143 -17.21 5.75 -16.13
N ARG A 144 -16.32 5.45 -17.07
CA ARG A 144 -16.69 4.89 -18.35
C ARG A 144 -16.87 3.39 -18.13
N THR A 145 -18.03 3.02 -17.61
CA THR A 145 -18.58 1.68 -17.75
C THR A 145 -18.98 1.41 -19.20
#